data_17b1ebc48dcfe5a5d433688be3a7f243
#
_entry.id   17b1ebc48dcfe5a5d433688be3a7f243
#
_cell.length_a   1.000
_cell.length_b   1.000
_cell.length_c   1.000
_cell.angle_alpha   90.00
_cell.angle_beta   90.00
_cell.angle_gamma   90.00
#
_symmetry.space_group_name_H-M   'P 1'
#
loop_
_entity.id
_entity.type
_entity.pdbx_description
1 polymer ?
#
loop_
_entity_poly.entity_id
_entity_poly.type
_entity_poly.pdbx_seq_one_letter_code
_entity_poly.pdbx_strand_id
1 'polypeptide(L)'
;MERQDLAHSPAAAMAARRALELAGASLADIGAFDLYSCFPIAVFNICDELGLAPDDPRRLTLTGGLPFFGGAGNNYSMHAIAEIAARVRADPGSFGLVGANGGIMSKYSVGVYSATPCIE
;
A
#
# COMPACT_ATOMS: atom_id res chain seq x y z
N MET A 1 3.43 6.80 22.75
CA MET A 1 3.55 5.82 21.65
C MET A 1 4.62 4.84 22.05
N GLU A 2 4.25 3.61 22.33
CA GLU A 2 5.19 2.58 22.78
C GLU A 2 5.58 1.72 21.58
N ARG A 3 6.70 2.07 20.93
CA ARG A 3 7.37 1.23 19.94
C ARG A 3 8.76 0.89 20.45
N GLN A 4 9.15 -0.38 20.38
CA GLN A 4 10.50 -0.82 20.74
C GLN A 4 11.55 -0.22 19.78
N ASP A 5 11.20 -0.09 18.53
CA ASP A 5 12.04 0.50 17.49
C ASP A 5 11.22 1.49 16.65
N LEU A 6 11.70 2.72 16.57
CA LEU A 6 11.06 3.79 15.80
C LEU A 6 11.34 3.68 14.30
N ALA A 7 12.37 2.92 13.90
CA ALA A 7 12.73 2.70 12.51
C ALA A 7 11.83 1.67 11.81
N HIS A 8 11.09 0.86 12.58
CA HIS A 8 10.24 -0.20 12.04
C HIS A 8 8.75 0.04 12.33
N SER A 9 7.88 -0.52 11.50
CA SER A 9 6.43 -0.46 11.68
C SER A 9 5.78 -1.85 11.55
N PRO A 10 5.96 -2.73 12.56
CA PRO A 10 5.41 -4.09 12.50
C PRO A 10 3.90 -4.13 12.30
N ALA A 11 3.18 -3.14 12.83
CA ALA A 11 1.73 -3.05 12.67
C ALA A 11 1.32 -2.86 11.21
N ALA A 12 2.08 -2.08 10.44
CA ALA A 12 1.83 -1.89 9.01
C ALA A 12 2.10 -3.17 8.22
N ALA A 13 3.19 -3.88 8.54
CA ALA A 13 3.49 -5.19 7.96
C ALA A 13 2.40 -6.23 8.25
N MET A 14 1.94 -6.28 9.51
CA MET A 14 0.84 -7.16 9.91
C MET A 14 -0.44 -6.85 9.12
N ALA A 15 -0.79 -5.58 8.98
CA ALA A 15 -1.96 -5.17 8.22
C ALA A 15 -1.87 -5.61 6.75
N ALA A 16 -0.69 -5.42 6.12
CA ALA A 16 -0.46 -5.82 4.74
C ALA A 16 -0.54 -7.35 4.56
N ARG A 17 0.13 -8.12 5.41
CA ARG A 17 0.09 -9.58 5.36
C ARG A 17 -1.33 -10.11 5.56
N ARG A 18 -2.07 -9.54 6.52
CA ARG A 18 -3.45 -9.95 6.77
C ARG A 18 -4.38 -9.61 5.61
N ALA A 19 -4.20 -8.45 4.97
CA ALA A 19 -4.97 -8.07 3.79
C ALA A 19 -4.71 -9.03 2.60
N LEU A 20 -3.46 -9.42 2.38
CA LEU A 20 -3.08 -10.41 1.37
C LEU A 20 -3.68 -11.79 1.65
N GLU A 21 -3.61 -12.27 2.90
CA GLU A 21 -4.24 -13.52 3.31
C GLU A 21 -5.75 -13.53 3.02
N LEU A 22 -6.45 -12.46 3.41
CA LEU A 22 -7.90 -12.33 3.18
C LEU A 22 -8.25 -12.26 1.68
N ALA A 23 -7.36 -11.70 0.87
CA ALA A 23 -7.53 -11.64 -0.58
C ALA A 23 -7.15 -12.97 -1.27
N GLY A 24 -6.56 -13.94 -0.55
CA GLY A 24 -6.00 -15.14 -1.14
C GLY A 24 -4.85 -14.86 -2.11
N ALA A 25 -4.14 -13.75 -1.93
CA ALA A 25 -3.09 -13.27 -2.81
C ALA A 25 -1.74 -13.23 -2.10
N SER A 26 -0.67 -13.32 -2.87
CA SER A 26 0.71 -13.12 -2.44
C SER A 26 1.23 -11.75 -2.90
N LEU A 27 2.38 -11.32 -2.39
CA LEU A 27 3.06 -10.12 -2.89
C LEU A 27 3.43 -10.20 -4.37
N ALA A 28 3.64 -11.42 -4.90
CA ALA A 28 3.94 -11.62 -6.31
C ALA A 28 2.74 -11.34 -7.22
N ASP A 29 1.53 -11.47 -6.71
CA ASP A 29 0.29 -11.23 -7.44
C ASP A 29 -0.09 -9.74 -7.51
N ILE A 30 0.59 -8.90 -6.72
CA ILE A 30 0.37 -7.46 -6.73
C ILE A 30 1.07 -6.83 -7.93
N GLY A 31 0.29 -6.32 -8.87
CA GLY A 31 0.79 -5.64 -10.06
C GLY A 31 1.07 -4.14 -9.87
N ALA A 32 0.51 -3.53 -8.83
CA ALA A 32 0.75 -2.12 -8.51
C ALA A 32 0.52 -1.84 -7.03
N PHE A 33 1.31 -0.91 -6.49
CA PHE A 33 1.19 -0.43 -5.12
C PHE A 33 0.89 1.06 -5.09
N ASP A 34 0.19 1.50 -4.05
CA ASP A 34 0.26 2.87 -3.58
C ASP A 34 0.48 2.87 -2.07
N LEU A 35 1.74 2.82 -1.68
CA LEU A 35 2.14 2.87 -0.28
C LEU A 35 2.07 4.32 0.20
N TYR A 36 1.56 4.53 1.41
CA TYR A 36 1.38 5.87 1.94
C TYR A 36 2.72 6.60 2.07
N SER A 37 2.87 7.70 1.34
CA SER A 37 4.14 8.34 1.02
C SER A 37 4.24 9.77 1.55
N CYS A 38 3.75 10.02 2.78
CA CYS A 38 3.91 11.32 3.43
C CYS A 38 5.38 11.74 3.58
N PHE A 39 6.25 10.79 3.80
CA PHE A 39 7.72 10.91 3.77
C PHE A 39 8.32 9.64 3.14
N PRO A 40 9.50 9.71 2.51
CA PRO A 40 10.14 8.54 1.92
C PRO A 40 10.31 7.38 2.90
N ILE A 41 10.66 7.66 4.15
CA ILE A 41 10.83 6.64 5.18
C ILE A 41 9.56 5.82 5.45
N ALA A 42 8.38 6.40 5.25
CA ALA A 42 7.12 5.68 5.42
C ALA A 42 6.96 4.58 4.37
N VAL A 43 7.41 4.82 3.14
CA VAL A 43 7.44 3.82 2.07
C VAL A 43 8.50 2.77 2.36
N PHE A 44 9.72 3.20 2.68
CA PHE A 44 10.85 2.28 2.91
C PHE A 44 10.61 1.35 4.09
N ASN A 45 10.00 1.82 5.18
CA ASN A 45 9.63 0.95 6.30
C ASN A 45 8.70 -0.20 5.88
N ILE A 46 7.76 0.08 4.98
CA ILE A 46 6.87 -0.96 4.47
C ILE A 46 7.63 -1.90 3.52
N CYS A 47 8.50 -1.37 2.68
CA CYS A 47 9.34 -2.18 1.80
C CYS A 47 10.21 -3.15 2.61
N ASP A 48 10.91 -2.66 3.62
CA ASP A 48 11.78 -3.46 4.48
C ASP A 48 10.99 -4.58 5.18
N GLU A 49 9.83 -4.26 5.73
CA GLU A 49 8.98 -5.21 6.46
C GLU A 49 8.34 -6.28 5.55
N LEU A 50 8.08 -5.96 4.29
CA LEU A 50 7.50 -6.87 3.31
C LEU A 50 8.53 -7.55 2.42
N GLY A 51 9.80 -7.15 2.50
CA GLY A 51 10.86 -7.66 1.63
C GLY A 51 10.73 -7.14 0.18
N LEU A 52 10.20 -5.93 0.00
CA LEU A 52 10.15 -5.25 -1.29
C LEU A 52 11.44 -4.44 -1.51
N ALA A 53 12.01 -4.54 -2.70
CA ALA A 53 13.12 -3.69 -3.07
C ALA A 53 12.64 -2.23 -3.23
N PRO A 54 13.44 -1.22 -2.79
CA PRO A 54 13.06 0.18 -2.97
C PRO A 54 12.93 0.61 -4.44
N ASP A 55 13.58 -0.10 -5.33
CA ASP A 55 13.55 0.07 -6.78
C ASP A 55 12.70 -0.99 -7.50
N ASP A 56 11.72 -1.58 -6.78
CA ASP A 56 10.80 -2.55 -7.36
C ASP A 56 10.14 -1.97 -8.63
N PRO A 57 10.19 -2.70 -9.77
CA PRO A 57 9.67 -2.21 -11.05
C PRO A 57 8.17 -1.95 -11.05
N ARG A 58 7.45 -2.51 -10.09
CA ARG A 58 6.00 -2.31 -9.91
C ARG A 58 5.74 -1.02 -9.17
N ARG A 59 5.95 0.09 -9.54
CA ARG A 59 5.63 1.37 -8.90
C ARG A 59 5.07 1.25 -7.48
N LEU A 60 5.89 1.58 -6.48
CA LEU A 60 5.50 1.55 -5.06
C LEU A 60 4.49 2.65 -4.68
N THR A 61 4.39 3.68 -5.51
CA THR A 61 3.44 4.78 -5.40
C THR A 61 2.83 5.06 -6.77
N LEU A 62 1.70 4.45 -7.08
CA LEU A 62 1.06 4.58 -8.40
C LEU A 62 0.66 6.01 -8.70
N THR A 63 0.21 6.77 -7.70
CA THR A 63 -0.10 8.20 -7.79
C THR A 63 1.13 9.09 -8.03
N GLY A 64 2.34 8.56 -7.89
CA GLY A 64 3.60 9.30 -7.92
C GLY A 64 4.05 9.82 -6.55
N GLY A 65 3.28 9.58 -5.51
CA GLY A 65 3.57 9.97 -4.13
C GLY A 65 2.84 11.21 -3.65
N LEU A 66 2.47 11.20 -2.38
CA LEU A 66 1.65 12.23 -1.75
C LEU A 66 2.18 13.67 -1.94
N PRO A 67 3.49 13.96 -1.81
CA PRO A 67 4.02 15.31 -2.02
C PRO A 67 3.82 15.85 -3.43
N PHE A 68 3.67 14.97 -4.41
CA PHE A 68 3.57 15.34 -5.83
C PHE A 68 2.13 15.25 -6.36
N PHE A 69 1.21 14.65 -5.62
CA PHE A 69 -0.18 14.42 -6.04
C PHE A 69 -1.12 15.59 -5.74
N GLY A 70 -0.66 16.67 -5.17
CA GLY A 70 -1.45 17.88 -5.00
C GLY A 70 -2.06 18.09 -3.61
N GLY A 71 -1.57 17.45 -2.57
CA GLY A 71 -1.88 17.79 -1.18
C GLY A 71 -3.31 17.50 -0.75
N ALA A 72 -3.84 16.34 -1.14
CA ALA A 72 -5.21 15.91 -0.84
C ALA A 72 -5.51 15.73 0.67
N GLY A 73 -4.55 15.94 1.55
CA GLY A 73 -4.70 15.78 2.99
C GLY A 73 -5.15 14.37 3.36
N ASN A 74 -6.14 14.26 4.23
CA ASN A 74 -6.69 12.96 4.66
C ASN A 74 -7.41 12.19 3.54
N ASN A 75 -7.66 12.83 2.40
CA ASN A 75 -8.32 12.19 1.26
C ASN A 75 -7.33 11.50 0.29
N TYR A 76 -6.03 11.55 0.56
CA TYR A 76 -5.03 10.98 -0.35
C TYR A 76 -5.26 9.49 -0.65
N SER A 77 -5.62 8.70 0.35
CA SER A 77 -5.85 7.26 0.17
C SER A 77 -7.05 6.96 -0.76
N MET A 78 -8.06 7.83 -0.83
CA MET A 78 -9.16 7.69 -1.78
C MET A 78 -8.69 7.90 -3.22
N HIS A 79 -7.78 8.84 -3.46
CA HIS A 79 -7.17 9.02 -4.77
C HIS A 79 -6.30 7.81 -5.15
N ALA A 80 -5.52 7.28 -4.20
CA ALA A 80 -4.75 6.06 -4.39
C ALA A 80 -5.65 4.87 -4.76
N ILE A 81 -6.79 4.70 -4.08
CA ILE A 81 -7.78 3.67 -4.41
C ILE A 81 -8.34 3.87 -5.83
N ALA A 82 -8.65 5.10 -6.22
CA ALA A 82 -9.17 5.39 -7.55
C ALA A 82 -8.16 5.02 -8.65
N GLU A 83 -6.88 5.38 -8.49
CA GLU A 83 -5.81 5.03 -9.43
C GLU A 83 -5.57 3.51 -9.48
N ILE A 84 -5.54 2.84 -8.34
CA ILE A 84 -5.41 1.38 -8.27
C ILE A 84 -6.62 0.70 -8.92
N ALA A 85 -7.85 1.18 -8.69
CA ALA A 85 -9.05 0.63 -9.32
C ALA A 85 -9.00 0.77 -10.84
N ALA A 86 -8.52 1.90 -11.36
CA ALA A 86 -8.31 2.07 -12.79
C ALA A 86 -7.25 1.10 -13.33
N ARG A 87 -6.15 0.93 -12.59
CA ARG A 87 -5.03 0.05 -12.98
C ARG A 87 -5.45 -1.42 -13.04
N VAL A 88 -6.14 -1.95 -12.02
CA VAL A 88 -6.58 -3.35 -12.00
C VAL A 88 -7.68 -3.63 -13.03
N ARG A 89 -8.51 -2.63 -13.38
CA ARG A 89 -9.45 -2.77 -14.49
C ARG A 89 -8.78 -2.87 -15.86
N ALA A 90 -7.65 -2.19 -16.02
CA ALA A 90 -6.84 -2.27 -17.25
C ALA A 90 -6.05 -3.58 -17.33
N ASP A 91 -5.83 -4.27 -16.21
CA ASP A 91 -5.10 -5.53 -16.11
C ASP A 91 -5.82 -6.49 -15.14
N PRO A 92 -6.93 -7.11 -15.59
CA PRO A 92 -7.86 -7.86 -14.72
C PRO A 92 -7.26 -9.09 -14.02
N GLY A 93 -6.09 -9.54 -14.43
CA GLY A 93 -5.38 -10.66 -13.80
C GLY A 93 -4.51 -10.26 -12.62
N SER A 94 -4.36 -8.95 -12.34
CA SER A 94 -3.50 -8.45 -11.26
C SER A 94 -4.30 -7.92 -10.08
N PHE A 95 -3.63 -7.89 -8.91
CA PHE A 95 -4.12 -7.19 -7.72
C PHE A 95 -3.41 -5.85 -7.55
N GLY A 96 -4.07 -4.93 -6.87
CA GLY A 96 -3.47 -3.68 -6.43
C GLY A 96 -3.52 -3.56 -4.91
N LEU A 97 -2.50 -2.95 -4.31
CA LEU A 97 -2.42 -2.77 -2.86
C LEU A 97 -2.29 -1.29 -2.52
N VAL A 98 -3.17 -0.82 -1.64
CA VAL A 98 -3.14 0.56 -1.12
C VAL A 98 -2.86 0.53 0.37
N GLY A 99 -1.86 1.29 0.80
CA GLY A 99 -1.57 1.55 2.21
C GLY A 99 -2.09 2.91 2.65
N ALA A 100 -2.64 2.99 3.85
CA ALA A 100 -3.09 4.24 4.47
C ALA A 100 -2.54 4.37 5.89
N ASN A 101 -1.92 5.52 6.16
CA ASN A 101 -1.27 5.82 7.43
C ASN A 101 -2.06 6.85 8.24
N GLY A 102 -2.05 6.71 9.56
CA GLY A 102 -2.56 7.69 10.50
C GLY A 102 -1.54 8.00 11.60
N GLY A 103 -1.36 9.29 11.89
CA GLY A 103 -0.36 9.76 12.83
C GLY A 103 1.07 9.49 12.34
N ILE A 104 1.98 9.18 13.25
CA ILE A 104 3.39 8.86 12.93
C ILE A 104 3.49 7.32 12.79
N MET A 105 2.87 6.76 11.76
CA MET A 105 2.76 5.31 11.54
C MET A 105 2.22 4.55 12.78
N SER A 106 1.37 5.22 13.53
CA SER A 106 0.74 4.68 14.74
C SER A 106 -0.56 3.94 14.44
N LYS A 107 -1.11 4.16 13.27
CA LYS A 107 -2.26 3.44 12.71
C LYS A 107 -1.94 3.15 11.25
N TYR A 108 -2.23 1.95 10.81
CA TYR A 108 -2.05 1.61 9.41
C TYR A 108 -3.18 0.70 8.96
N SER A 109 -3.72 0.96 7.80
CA SER A 109 -4.69 0.09 7.13
C SER A 109 -4.23 -0.23 5.72
N VAL A 110 -4.63 -1.40 5.23
CA VAL A 110 -4.27 -1.87 3.89
C VAL A 110 -5.51 -2.40 3.21
N GLY A 111 -5.71 -2.01 1.96
CA GLY A 111 -6.70 -2.57 1.05
C GLY A 111 -6.03 -3.30 -0.10
N VAL A 112 -6.55 -4.48 -0.44
CA VAL A 112 -6.20 -5.22 -1.67
C VAL A 112 -7.39 -5.15 -2.60
N TYR A 113 -7.14 -4.81 -3.86
CA TYR A 113 -8.16 -4.54 -4.87
C TYR A 113 -7.95 -5.44 -6.08
N SER A 114 -9.05 -5.91 -6.65
CA SER A 114 -9.08 -6.73 -7.87
C SER A 114 -10.23 -6.27 -8.77
N ALA A 115 -10.10 -6.47 -10.06
CA ALA A 115 -11.19 -6.33 -11.01
C ALA A 115 -12.09 -7.57 -11.05
N THR A 116 -11.63 -8.70 -10.51
CA THR A 116 -12.39 -9.94 -10.42
C THR A 116 -13.07 -10.00 -9.05
N PRO A 117 -14.40 -10.24 -8.98
CA PRO A 117 -15.08 -10.44 -7.71
C PRO A 117 -14.48 -11.61 -6.93
N CYS A 118 -14.37 -11.45 -5.61
CA CYS A 118 -14.08 -12.58 -4.74
C CYS A 118 -15.28 -13.55 -4.80
N ILE A 119 -15.06 -14.78 -5.19
CA ILE A 119 -16.08 -15.83 -5.13
C ILE A 119 -15.94 -16.46 -3.74
N GLU A 120 -16.96 -16.28 -2.90
CA GLU A 120 -17.07 -16.97 -1.61
C GLU A 120 -17.34 -18.47 -1.82
#